data_1dbb02148b4722c89b4561e3b58c6e03
#
_entry.id   1dbb02148b4722c89b4561e3b58c6e03
#
_cell.length_a   1.000
_cell.length_b   1.000
_cell.length_c   1.000
_cell.angle_alpha   90.00
_cell.angle_beta   90.00
_cell.angle_gamma   90.00
#
_symmetry.space_group_name_H-M   'P 1'
#
loop_
_entity.id
_entity.type
_entity.pdbx_description
1 polymer ?
#
loop_
_entity_poly.entity_id
_entity_poly.type
_entity_poly.pdbx_seq_one_letter_code
_entity_poly.pdbx_strand_id
1 'polypeptide(L)'
;GFNPGWRLYFKSRRQVAILAASHQNMEQFFKKIALRKEKIKNAMICGGGRVAYYLASQLCNLGMNVKIIERNRERCEELCELLPKATIINGDATEHDLLIEEGIEKTDAFIALTGMDEENIIMSLFASKQSVSKVIVKINEDRRAMMIDELGLDSIVSAKTATADAILGYVRARRNSQCSANVETMYQLLDGRVEALEFIIKSENAYTGVPLKDLNLKVNNIIACIARGRKIIIPNGDDSIQVGDSVVIITMTKQIRDLD
;
A
#
# COMPACT_ATOMS: atom_id res chain seq x y z
N GLY A 1 24.80 0.39 20.03
CA GLY A 1 25.01 -1.05 20.02
C GLY A 1 23.69 -1.77 19.87
N PHE A 2 23.46 -2.41 18.73
CA PHE A 2 22.25 -3.22 18.46
C PHE A 2 22.35 -4.51 19.27
N ASN A 3 21.33 -4.81 20.05
CA ASN A 3 21.21 -6.07 20.75
C ASN A 3 20.82 -7.19 19.76
N PRO A 4 21.63 -8.26 19.56
CA PRO A 4 21.41 -9.27 18.52
C PRO A 4 20.36 -10.33 18.89
N GLY A 5 19.42 -10.05 19.78
CA GLY A 5 18.44 -11.02 20.31
C GLY A 5 17.24 -11.35 19.42
N TRP A 6 16.97 -10.60 18.34
CA TRP A 6 15.84 -10.86 17.47
C TRP A 6 16.28 -11.69 16.25
N ARG A 7 16.27 -13.00 16.35
CA ARG A 7 16.27 -13.89 15.18
C ARG A 7 14.86 -13.92 14.59
N LEU A 8 14.67 -13.17 13.48
CA LEU A 8 13.49 -13.30 12.64
C LEU A 8 13.58 -14.63 11.88
N TYR A 9 12.85 -15.64 12.35
CA TYR A 9 12.65 -16.88 11.60
C TYR A 9 11.48 -16.67 10.63
N PHE A 10 11.77 -16.43 9.37
CA PHE A 10 10.76 -16.42 8.32
C PHE A 10 10.42 -17.87 7.93
N LYS A 11 9.25 -18.35 8.31
CA LYS A 11 8.67 -19.55 7.73
C LYS A 11 8.05 -19.16 6.39
N SER A 12 8.33 -19.90 5.32
CA SER A 12 7.73 -19.76 3.98
C SER A 12 6.23 -19.40 4.06
N ARG A 13 5.78 -18.35 3.35
CA ARG A 13 4.41 -17.81 3.30
C ARG A 13 3.93 -16.96 4.51
N ARG A 14 4.79 -16.33 5.28
CA ARG A 14 4.35 -15.33 6.27
C ARG A 14 4.42 -13.92 5.66
N GLN A 15 3.31 -13.18 5.75
CA GLN A 15 3.29 -11.76 5.46
C GLN A 15 3.85 -11.00 6.66
N VAL A 16 4.74 -10.04 6.41
CA VAL A 16 5.32 -9.16 7.43
C VAL A 16 5.01 -7.73 7.03
N ALA A 17 4.33 -7.00 7.89
CA ALA A 17 4.14 -5.56 7.73
C ALA A 17 5.29 -4.82 8.41
N ILE A 18 5.91 -3.88 7.71
CA ILE A 18 7.02 -3.07 8.21
C ILE A 18 6.58 -1.63 8.24
N LEU A 19 6.61 -1.03 9.42
CA LEU A 19 6.41 0.40 9.59
C LEU A 19 7.76 1.12 9.53
N ALA A 20 7.93 2.06 8.62
CA ALA A 20 9.16 2.82 8.47
C ALA A 20 8.91 4.32 8.55
N ALA A 21 9.71 5.01 9.34
CA ALA A 21 9.59 6.45 9.58
C ALA A 21 10.00 7.31 8.37
N SER A 22 10.79 6.77 7.44
CA SER A 22 11.20 7.46 6.22
C SER A 22 11.60 6.49 5.12
N HIS A 23 11.56 6.97 3.86
CA HIS A 23 12.04 6.23 2.68
C HIS A 23 13.51 5.79 2.83
N GLN A 24 14.37 6.64 3.40
CA GLN A 24 15.79 6.34 3.62
C GLN A 24 16.00 5.20 4.62
N ASN A 25 15.23 5.18 5.70
CA ASN A 25 15.28 4.11 6.71
C ASN A 25 14.80 2.79 6.12
N MET A 26 13.79 2.83 5.25
CA MET A 26 13.28 1.66 4.55
C MET A 26 14.31 1.10 3.56
N GLU A 27 14.98 1.95 2.78
CA GLU A 27 16.07 1.53 1.88
C GLU A 27 17.23 0.88 2.65
N GLN A 28 17.64 1.45 3.78
CA GLN A 28 18.71 0.89 4.62
C GLN A 28 18.30 -0.46 5.23
N PHE A 29 17.04 -0.59 5.66
CA PHE A 29 16.51 -1.84 6.16
C PHE A 29 16.54 -2.93 5.09
N PHE A 30 15.98 -2.67 3.89
CA PHE A 30 15.99 -3.63 2.79
C PHE A 30 17.40 -4.02 2.33
N LYS A 31 18.37 -3.07 2.34
CA LYS A 31 19.77 -3.39 2.10
C LYS A 31 20.34 -4.36 3.14
N LYS A 32 20.00 -4.17 4.43
CA LYS A 32 20.51 -5.02 5.53
C LYS A 32 19.95 -6.44 5.51
N ILE A 33 18.70 -6.64 5.07
CA ILE A 33 18.09 -7.97 4.98
C ILE A 33 18.28 -8.63 3.61
N ALA A 34 19.14 -8.03 2.75
CA ALA A 34 19.41 -8.50 1.38
C ALA A 34 18.18 -8.62 0.46
N LEU A 35 17.06 -8.00 0.81
CA LEU A 35 15.89 -7.88 -0.04
C LEU A 35 16.03 -6.64 -0.93
N ARG A 36 17.02 -6.66 -1.83
CA ARG A 36 17.18 -5.62 -2.82
C ARG A 36 16.15 -5.83 -3.93
N LYS A 37 15.04 -5.13 -3.89
CA LYS A 37 14.17 -5.00 -5.07
C LYS A 37 14.78 -3.95 -5.98
N GLU A 38 14.94 -4.29 -7.24
CA GLU A 38 15.31 -3.32 -8.27
C GLU A 38 14.27 -2.22 -8.33
N LYS A 39 14.73 -0.98 -8.60
CA LYS A 39 13.80 0.15 -8.77
C LYS A 39 12.95 -0.10 -10.00
N ILE A 40 11.64 -0.07 -9.84
CA ILE A 40 10.70 -0.08 -10.96
C ILE A 40 10.86 1.22 -11.74
N LYS A 41 11.23 1.11 -13.01
CA LYS A 41 11.42 2.24 -13.93
C LYS A 41 10.43 2.23 -15.07
N ASN A 42 10.04 1.04 -15.52
CA ASN A 42 9.20 0.83 -16.69
C ASN A 42 7.88 0.17 -16.24
N ALA A 43 6.76 0.80 -16.52
CA ALA A 43 5.44 0.29 -16.22
C ALA A 43 4.62 0.12 -17.50
N MET A 44 3.99 -1.04 -17.67
CA MET A 44 3.02 -1.33 -18.72
C MET A 44 1.63 -1.46 -18.12
N ILE A 45 0.70 -0.67 -18.60
CA ILE A 45 -0.69 -0.61 -18.12
C ILE A 45 -1.60 -1.09 -19.26
N CYS A 46 -2.41 -2.10 -19.01
CA CYS A 46 -3.41 -2.61 -19.95
C CYS A 46 -4.80 -2.09 -19.59
N GLY A 47 -5.39 -1.32 -20.52
CA GLY A 47 -6.63 -0.57 -20.35
C GLY A 47 -6.41 0.90 -20.02
N GLY A 48 -7.02 1.80 -20.81
CA GLY A 48 -6.89 3.27 -20.73
C GLY A 48 -8.01 3.97 -19.96
N GLY A 49 -8.68 3.28 -19.04
CA GLY A 49 -9.78 3.83 -18.25
C GLY A 49 -9.36 4.94 -17.27
N ARG A 50 -10.31 5.45 -16.48
CA ARG A 50 -10.07 6.52 -15.51
C ARG A 50 -8.98 6.17 -14.49
N VAL A 51 -8.97 4.95 -13.97
CA VAL A 51 -7.95 4.50 -13.00
C VAL A 51 -6.56 4.52 -13.64
N ALA A 52 -6.45 4.03 -14.89
CA ALA A 52 -5.20 4.04 -15.65
C ALA A 52 -4.66 5.46 -15.87
N TYR A 53 -5.52 6.41 -16.20
CA TYR A 53 -5.16 7.82 -16.35
C TYR A 53 -4.54 8.39 -15.08
N TYR A 54 -5.23 8.27 -13.93
CA TYR A 54 -4.70 8.80 -12.68
C TYR A 54 -3.40 8.12 -12.24
N LEU A 55 -3.33 6.79 -12.41
CA LEU A 55 -2.12 6.04 -12.08
C LEU A 55 -0.95 6.46 -12.97
N ALA A 56 -1.14 6.49 -14.29
CA ALA A 56 -0.11 6.86 -15.26
C ALA A 56 0.40 8.29 -15.01
N SER A 57 -0.50 9.23 -14.74
CA SER A 57 -0.14 10.61 -14.37
C SER A 57 0.80 10.66 -13.16
N GLN A 58 0.49 9.91 -12.10
CA GLN A 58 1.34 9.85 -10.92
C GLN A 58 2.68 9.18 -11.20
N LEU A 59 2.70 8.06 -11.91
CA LEU A 59 3.93 7.34 -12.26
C LEU A 59 4.86 8.17 -13.14
N CYS A 60 4.30 8.88 -14.14
CA CYS A 60 5.06 9.82 -14.98
C CYS A 60 5.66 10.97 -14.15
N ASN A 61 4.94 11.48 -13.16
CA ASN A 61 5.45 12.52 -12.26
C ASN A 61 6.57 12.01 -11.34
N LEU A 62 6.59 10.73 -11.04
CA LEU A 62 7.68 10.05 -10.33
C LEU A 62 8.88 9.74 -11.23
N GLY A 63 8.84 10.09 -12.51
CA GLY A 63 9.92 9.88 -13.49
C GLY A 63 9.98 8.46 -14.03
N MET A 64 8.87 7.69 -13.97
CA MET A 64 8.79 6.37 -14.58
C MET A 64 8.40 6.45 -16.04
N ASN A 65 8.91 5.52 -16.83
CA ASN A 65 8.45 5.29 -18.20
C ASN A 65 7.14 4.51 -18.16
N VAL A 66 6.07 5.10 -18.65
CA VAL A 66 4.74 4.48 -18.63
C VAL A 66 4.29 4.23 -20.06
N LYS A 67 3.87 2.99 -20.32
CA LYS A 67 3.23 2.57 -21.55
C LYS A 67 1.80 2.14 -21.25
N ILE A 68 0.81 2.64 -22.01
CA ILE A 68 -0.61 2.27 -21.87
C ILE A 68 -1.03 1.59 -23.16
N ILE A 69 -1.62 0.41 -23.07
CA ILE A 69 -2.24 -0.31 -24.20
C ILE A 69 -3.74 -0.19 -24.04
N GLU A 70 -4.41 0.43 -25.02
CA GLU A 70 -5.85 0.67 -25.02
C GLU A 70 -6.42 0.33 -26.42
N ARG A 71 -7.52 -0.44 -26.43
CA ARG A 71 -8.13 -0.86 -27.69
C ARG A 71 -8.99 0.20 -28.38
N ASN A 72 -9.58 1.12 -27.61
CA ASN A 72 -10.41 2.19 -28.14
C ASN A 72 -9.54 3.32 -28.68
N ARG A 73 -9.58 3.56 -30.00
CA ARG A 73 -8.76 4.57 -30.67
C ARG A 73 -9.05 6.00 -30.20
N GLU A 74 -10.31 6.35 -30.02
CA GLU A 74 -10.70 7.70 -29.55
C GLU A 74 -10.13 7.95 -28.15
N ARG A 75 -10.17 6.90 -27.30
CA ARG A 75 -9.57 6.99 -25.97
C ARG A 75 -8.06 7.09 -26.00
N CYS A 76 -7.40 6.43 -26.94
CA CYS A 76 -5.96 6.61 -27.14
C CYS A 76 -5.61 8.06 -27.53
N GLU A 77 -6.36 8.66 -28.44
CA GLU A 77 -6.15 10.06 -28.87
C GLU A 77 -6.33 11.01 -27.68
N GLU A 78 -7.39 10.84 -26.88
CA GLU A 78 -7.60 11.61 -25.64
C GLU A 78 -6.45 11.42 -24.63
N LEU A 79 -5.98 10.19 -24.43
CA LEU A 79 -4.87 9.91 -23.51
C LEU A 79 -3.55 10.51 -23.97
N CYS A 80 -3.28 10.58 -25.27
CA CYS A 80 -2.10 11.25 -25.82
C CYS A 80 -2.06 12.73 -25.43
N GLU A 81 -3.21 13.41 -25.49
CA GLU A 81 -3.29 14.82 -25.09
C GLU A 81 -3.12 15.01 -23.57
N LEU A 82 -3.75 14.13 -22.78
CA LEU A 82 -3.77 14.22 -21.32
C LEU A 82 -2.46 13.76 -20.65
N LEU A 83 -1.71 12.85 -21.28
CA LEU A 83 -0.51 12.22 -20.73
C LEU A 83 0.69 12.33 -21.69
N PRO A 84 1.21 13.53 -21.95
CA PRO A 84 2.28 13.74 -22.95
C PRO A 84 3.61 13.04 -22.61
N LYS A 85 3.76 12.53 -21.38
CA LYS A 85 4.95 11.79 -20.95
C LYS A 85 4.78 10.27 -21.03
N ALA A 86 3.57 9.77 -21.30
CA ALA A 86 3.30 8.35 -21.44
C ALA A 86 3.33 7.96 -22.93
N THR A 87 3.68 6.70 -23.19
CA THR A 87 3.54 6.10 -24.52
C THR A 87 2.17 5.43 -24.59
N ILE A 88 1.35 5.83 -25.55
CA ILE A 88 0.01 5.26 -25.75
C ILE A 88 0.04 4.36 -26.98
N ILE A 89 -0.38 3.11 -26.82
CA ILE A 89 -0.46 2.11 -27.87
C ILE A 89 -1.93 1.77 -28.13
N ASN A 90 -2.36 1.93 -29.36
CA ASN A 90 -3.69 1.47 -29.77
C ASN A 90 -3.63 -0.01 -30.15
N GLY A 91 -4.18 -0.88 -29.31
CA GLY A 91 -4.18 -2.32 -29.55
C GLY A 91 -4.94 -3.09 -28.47
N ASP A 92 -5.14 -4.38 -28.68
CA ASP A 92 -5.79 -5.26 -27.75
C ASP A 92 -4.72 -5.95 -26.87
N ALA A 93 -4.69 -5.63 -25.59
CA ALA A 93 -3.72 -6.18 -24.65
C ALA A 93 -3.94 -7.68 -24.35
N THR A 94 -5.04 -8.27 -24.80
CA THR A 94 -5.26 -9.74 -24.70
C THR A 94 -4.45 -10.50 -25.75
N GLU A 95 -3.95 -9.82 -26.78
CA GLU A 95 -3.06 -10.38 -27.78
C GLU A 95 -1.63 -10.47 -27.22
N HIS A 96 -1.17 -11.68 -26.93
CA HIS A 96 0.15 -11.91 -26.34
C HIS A 96 1.30 -11.42 -27.22
N ASP A 97 1.16 -11.52 -28.53
CA ASP A 97 2.18 -11.07 -29.48
C ASP A 97 2.38 -9.58 -29.39
N LEU A 98 1.31 -8.79 -29.26
CA LEU A 98 1.38 -7.35 -29.03
C LEU A 98 2.14 -7.03 -27.74
N LEU A 99 1.88 -7.75 -26.66
CA LEU A 99 2.59 -7.54 -25.37
C LEU A 99 4.08 -7.80 -25.51
N ILE A 100 4.47 -8.81 -26.30
CA ILE A 100 5.87 -9.15 -26.58
C ILE A 100 6.52 -8.07 -27.43
N GLU A 101 5.88 -7.64 -28.52
CA GLU A 101 6.34 -6.56 -29.39
C GLU A 101 6.56 -5.27 -28.64
N GLU A 102 5.64 -4.95 -27.70
CA GLU A 102 5.71 -3.78 -26.85
C GLU A 102 6.68 -3.93 -25.67
N GLY A 103 7.36 -5.06 -25.55
CA GLY A 103 8.48 -5.28 -24.64
C GLY A 103 8.07 -5.61 -23.22
N ILE A 104 7.07 -6.46 -23.02
CA ILE A 104 6.67 -6.96 -21.70
C ILE A 104 7.85 -7.57 -20.92
N GLU A 105 8.78 -8.24 -21.60
CA GLU A 105 9.98 -8.84 -21.01
C GLU A 105 10.94 -7.83 -20.37
N LYS A 106 10.87 -6.56 -20.81
CA LYS A 106 11.70 -5.45 -20.30
C LYS A 106 10.93 -4.55 -19.35
N THR A 107 9.72 -4.96 -18.99
CA THR A 107 8.83 -4.22 -18.12
C THR A 107 9.06 -4.62 -16.67
N ASP A 108 9.24 -3.66 -15.79
CA ASP A 108 9.43 -3.92 -14.36
C ASP A 108 8.08 -4.14 -13.64
N ALA A 109 7.04 -3.43 -14.07
CA ALA A 109 5.70 -3.52 -13.51
C ALA A 109 4.63 -3.66 -14.60
N PHE A 110 3.81 -4.71 -14.53
CA PHE A 110 2.66 -4.93 -15.40
C PHE A 110 1.37 -4.73 -14.61
N ILE A 111 0.43 -3.93 -15.15
CA ILE A 111 -0.78 -3.54 -14.43
C ILE A 111 -1.99 -3.74 -15.34
N ALA A 112 -2.82 -4.74 -15.05
CA ALA A 112 -4.05 -5.03 -15.79
C ALA A 112 -5.24 -4.26 -15.19
N LEU A 113 -5.78 -3.28 -15.93
CA LEU A 113 -6.83 -2.35 -15.50
C LEU A 113 -8.03 -2.29 -16.45
N THR A 114 -8.26 -3.33 -17.26
CA THR A 114 -9.42 -3.34 -18.16
C THR A 114 -10.75 -3.43 -17.39
N GLY A 115 -11.87 -3.38 -18.12
CA GLY A 115 -13.20 -3.57 -17.55
C GLY A 115 -13.53 -5.01 -17.18
N MET A 116 -12.79 -6.00 -17.70
CA MET A 116 -13.08 -7.43 -17.61
C MET A 116 -12.09 -8.15 -16.72
N ASP A 117 -12.59 -8.72 -15.64
CA ASP A 117 -11.75 -9.38 -14.61
C ASP A 117 -11.01 -10.59 -15.19
N GLU A 118 -11.67 -11.36 -16.06
CA GLU A 118 -11.10 -12.54 -16.71
C GLU A 118 -9.91 -12.18 -17.60
N GLU A 119 -10.03 -11.14 -18.41
CA GLU A 119 -8.94 -10.63 -19.24
C GLU A 119 -7.78 -10.16 -18.37
N ASN A 120 -8.08 -9.41 -17.29
CA ASN A 120 -7.07 -8.94 -16.35
C ASN A 120 -6.30 -10.09 -15.72
N ILE A 121 -6.98 -11.17 -15.33
CA ILE A 121 -6.35 -12.37 -14.76
C ILE A 121 -5.44 -13.05 -15.79
N ILE A 122 -5.96 -13.30 -16.99
CA ILE A 122 -5.21 -14.02 -18.05
C ILE A 122 -3.94 -13.24 -18.44
N MET A 123 -4.05 -11.94 -18.69
CA MET A 123 -2.91 -11.08 -19.00
C MET A 123 -1.89 -11.06 -17.86
N SER A 124 -2.36 -11.01 -16.62
CA SER A 124 -1.48 -10.99 -15.43
C SER A 124 -0.74 -12.32 -15.24
N LEU A 125 -1.39 -13.45 -15.50
CA LEU A 125 -0.74 -14.78 -15.51
C LEU A 125 0.32 -14.88 -16.61
N PHE A 126 0.03 -14.34 -17.79
CA PHE A 126 1.01 -14.25 -18.88
C PHE A 126 2.22 -13.40 -18.46
N ALA A 127 1.98 -12.19 -17.95
CA ALA A 127 3.04 -11.29 -17.47
C ALA A 127 3.91 -11.93 -16.39
N SER A 128 3.31 -12.69 -15.47
CA SER A 128 4.06 -13.42 -14.43
C SER A 128 5.02 -14.44 -15.00
N LYS A 129 4.68 -15.07 -16.15
CA LYS A 129 5.56 -16.03 -16.85
C LYS A 129 6.69 -15.32 -17.60
N GLN A 130 6.54 -14.05 -17.96
CA GLN A 130 7.55 -13.24 -18.64
C GLN A 130 8.59 -12.61 -17.69
N SER A 131 8.66 -13.09 -16.45
CA SER A 131 9.60 -12.62 -15.43
C SER A 131 9.43 -11.13 -15.04
N VAL A 132 8.24 -10.57 -15.22
CA VAL A 132 7.92 -9.21 -14.75
C VAL A 132 8.01 -9.16 -13.22
N SER A 133 8.78 -8.22 -12.70
CA SER A 133 9.09 -8.15 -11.25
C SER A 133 7.87 -7.86 -10.39
N LYS A 134 6.88 -7.11 -10.92
CA LYS A 134 5.66 -6.76 -10.23
C LYS A 134 4.46 -6.84 -11.15
N VAL A 135 3.52 -7.73 -10.83
CA VAL A 135 2.25 -7.86 -11.54
C VAL A 135 1.12 -7.41 -10.63
N ILE A 136 0.27 -6.52 -11.13
CA ILE A 136 -0.89 -5.98 -10.41
C ILE A 136 -2.13 -6.23 -11.25
N VAL A 137 -3.15 -6.82 -10.64
CA VAL A 137 -4.41 -7.14 -11.30
C VAL A 137 -5.58 -6.41 -10.63
N LYS A 138 -6.36 -5.69 -11.41
CA LYS A 138 -7.61 -5.10 -10.95
C LYS A 138 -8.74 -6.12 -11.08
N ILE A 139 -9.50 -6.30 -9.99
CA ILE A 139 -10.69 -7.14 -9.94
C ILE A 139 -11.87 -6.30 -9.48
N ASN A 140 -13.01 -6.46 -10.14
CA ASN A 140 -14.25 -5.78 -9.80
C ASN A 140 -15.16 -6.62 -8.89
N GLU A 141 -15.01 -7.96 -8.92
CA GLU A 141 -15.80 -8.90 -8.11
C GLU A 141 -14.94 -9.60 -7.05
N ASP A 142 -15.19 -9.29 -5.78
CA ASP A 142 -14.39 -9.79 -4.65
C ASP A 142 -14.40 -11.33 -4.53
N ARG A 143 -15.44 -12.02 -5.03
CA ARG A 143 -15.49 -13.49 -5.04
C ARG A 143 -14.37 -14.12 -5.87
N ARG A 144 -13.89 -13.43 -6.91
CA ARG A 144 -12.82 -13.88 -7.78
C ARG A 144 -11.45 -13.66 -7.14
N ALA A 145 -11.31 -12.69 -6.26
CA ALA A 145 -10.05 -12.40 -5.56
C ALA A 145 -9.54 -13.61 -4.78
N MET A 146 -10.43 -14.37 -4.12
CA MET A 146 -10.03 -15.58 -3.37
C MET A 146 -9.46 -16.69 -4.27
N MET A 147 -9.96 -16.83 -5.51
CA MET A 147 -9.47 -17.83 -6.45
C MET A 147 -8.09 -17.45 -7.03
N ILE A 148 -7.77 -16.17 -7.07
CA ILE A 148 -6.55 -15.64 -7.69
C ILE A 148 -5.34 -15.82 -6.77
N ASP A 149 -5.52 -15.78 -5.45
CA ASP A 149 -4.46 -16.09 -4.47
C ASP A 149 -3.87 -17.49 -4.71
N GLU A 150 -4.69 -18.46 -5.15
CA GLU A 150 -4.25 -19.81 -5.52
C GLU A 150 -3.44 -19.83 -6.83
N LEU A 151 -3.64 -18.84 -7.70
CA LEU A 151 -2.92 -18.71 -8.98
C LEU A 151 -1.55 -18.03 -8.84
N GLY A 152 -1.16 -17.59 -7.64
CA GLY A 152 0.16 -17.00 -7.37
C GLY A 152 0.30 -15.54 -7.82
N LEU A 153 -0.81 -14.81 -7.99
CA LEU A 153 -0.81 -13.37 -8.27
C LEU A 153 -0.82 -12.59 -6.95
N ASP A 154 0.31 -12.03 -6.57
CA ASP A 154 0.55 -11.42 -5.24
C ASP A 154 -0.11 -10.05 -5.03
N SER A 155 -0.66 -9.41 -6.07
CA SER A 155 -1.15 -8.04 -5.98
C SER A 155 -2.47 -7.84 -6.68
N ILE A 156 -3.52 -8.09 -5.93
CA ILE A 156 -4.91 -7.90 -6.35
C ILE A 156 -5.40 -6.57 -5.81
N VAL A 157 -6.04 -5.76 -6.65
CA VAL A 157 -6.62 -4.47 -6.27
C VAL A 157 -8.08 -4.42 -6.68
N SER A 158 -8.96 -4.21 -5.70
CA SER A 158 -10.37 -3.87 -5.93
C SER A 158 -10.57 -2.38 -5.72
N ALA A 159 -10.92 -1.65 -6.78
CA ALA A 159 -11.18 -0.21 -6.68
C ALA A 159 -12.39 0.09 -5.78
N LYS A 160 -13.40 -0.79 -5.79
CA LYS A 160 -14.59 -0.66 -4.93
C LYS A 160 -14.22 -0.81 -3.46
N THR A 161 -13.48 -1.85 -3.12
CA THR A 161 -13.05 -2.12 -1.73
C THR A 161 -12.10 -1.03 -1.24
N ALA A 162 -11.10 -0.64 -2.04
CA ALA A 162 -10.19 0.44 -1.69
C ALA A 162 -10.92 1.78 -1.44
N THR A 163 -11.93 2.09 -2.26
CA THR A 163 -12.75 3.29 -2.07
C THR A 163 -13.61 3.19 -0.80
N ALA A 164 -14.26 2.03 -0.58
CA ALA A 164 -15.06 1.80 0.61
C ALA A 164 -14.23 1.91 1.89
N ASP A 165 -13.03 1.34 1.90
CA ASP A 165 -12.10 1.40 3.04
C ASP A 165 -11.63 2.84 3.31
N ALA A 166 -11.32 3.61 2.26
CA ALA A 166 -10.96 5.01 2.39
C ALA A 166 -12.12 5.85 2.99
N ILE A 167 -13.36 5.64 2.50
CA ILE A 167 -14.55 6.32 3.02
C ILE A 167 -14.80 5.89 4.48
N LEU A 168 -14.71 4.59 4.77
CA LEU A 168 -14.91 4.07 6.12
C LEU A 168 -13.88 4.64 7.10
N GLY A 169 -12.61 4.73 6.68
CA GLY A 169 -11.55 5.37 7.45
C GLY A 169 -11.89 6.82 7.78
N TYR A 170 -12.33 7.59 6.78
CA TYR A 170 -12.75 8.98 6.98
C TYR A 170 -13.95 9.12 7.94
N VAL A 171 -15.00 8.28 7.74
CA VAL A 171 -16.21 8.30 8.60
C VAL A 171 -15.86 7.94 10.05
N ARG A 172 -15.01 6.93 10.25
CA ARG A 172 -14.57 6.51 11.59
C ARG A 172 -13.73 7.60 12.27
N ALA A 173 -12.78 8.20 11.55
CA ALA A 173 -11.99 9.31 12.06
C ALA A 173 -12.89 10.48 12.51
N ARG A 174 -13.90 10.83 11.70
CA ARG A 174 -14.84 11.90 12.04
C ARG A 174 -15.75 11.56 13.22
N ARG A 175 -16.22 10.31 13.31
CA ARG A 175 -17.03 9.86 14.45
C ARG A 175 -16.22 9.88 15.75
N ASN A 176 -14.98 9.46 15.71
CA ASN A 176 -14.11 9.43 16.87
C ASN A 176 -13.77 10.85 17.36
N SER A 177 -13.63 11.83 16.44
CA SER A 177 -13.41 13.24 16.82
C SER A 177 -14.59 13.86 17.57
N GLN A 178 -15.81 13.34 17.43
CA GLN A 178 -17.00 13.79 18.16
C GLN A 178 -17.14 13.12 19.54
N CYS A 179 -16.47 11.99 19.75
CA CYS A 179 -16.56 11.20 21.00
C CYS A 179 -15.31 11.29 21.86
N SER A 180 -14.62 12.45 21.92
CA SER A 180 -13.35 12.68 22.67
C SER A 180 -12.15 11.83 22.22
N ALA A 181 -12.29 10.93 21.28
CA ALA A 181 -11.17 10.16 20.76
C ALA A 181 -10.35 10.98 19.75
N ASN A 182 -9.07 11.13 20.02
CA ASN A 182 -8.12 11.90 19.23
C ASN A 182 -7.59 11.13 17.99
N VAL A 183 -8.35 10.15 17.47
CA VAL A 183 -7.95 9.37 16.28
C VAL A 183 -8.04 10.26 15.05
N GLU A 184 -6.92 10.51 14.39
CA GLU A 184 -6.84 11.32 13.17
C GLU A 184 -6.90 10.46 11.91
N THR A 185 -6.19 9.33 11.92
CA THR A 185 -6.07 8.46 10.74
C THR A 185 -6.13 7.00 11.16
N MET A 186 -6.72 6.16 10.30
CA MET A 186 -6.77 4.72 10.49
C MET A 186 -6.42 4.00 9.18
N TYR A 187 -5.51 3.04 9.27
CA TYR A 187 -5.14 2.15 8.18
C TYR A 187 -5.43 0.71 8.55
N GLN A 188 -6.06 -0.02 7.64
CA GLN A 188 -6.19 -1.47 7.79
C GLN A 188 -4.98 -2.18 7.19
N LEU A 189 -4.44 -3.15 7.90
CA LEU A 189 -3.30 -3.97 7.52
C LEU A 189 -3.70 -5.44 7.56
N LEU A 190 -3.01 -6.28 6.75
CA LEU A 190 -3.20 -7.74 6.73
C LEU A 190 -4.68 -8.14 6.57
N ASP A 191 -5.32 -7.62 5.51
CA ASP A 191 -6.73 -7.90 5.18
C ASP A 191 -7.71 -7.57 6.31
N GLY A 192 -7.47 -6.44 6.98
CA GLY A 192 -8.32 -5.94 8.07
C GLY A 192 -8.20 -6.71 9.38
N ARG A 193 -7.19 -7.58 9.54
CA ARG A 193 -6.91 -8.28 10.80
C ARG A 193 -6.15 -7.43 11.79
N VAL A 194 -5.48 -6.39 11.33
CA VAL A 194 -4.67 -5.46 12.12
C VAL A 194 -5.04 -4.04 11.70
N GLU A 195 -5.17 -3.15 12.66
CA GLU A 195 -5.41 -1.73 12.42
C GLU A 195 -4.21 -0.91 12.93
N ALA A 196 -3.79 0.09 12.16
CA ALA A 196 -2.87 1.14 12.60
C ALA A 196 -3.67 2.42 12.79
N LEU A 197 -3.66 2.94 14.01
CA LEU A 197 -4.42 4.12 14.43
C LEU A 197 -3.45 5.24 14.78
N GLU A 198 -3.68 6.44 14.25
CA GLU A 198 -2.93 7.63 14.60
C GLU A 198 -3.75 8.51 15.54
N PHE A 199 -3.18 8.86 16.68
CA PHE A 199 -3.77 9.71 17.70
C PHE A 199 -2.95 10.97 17.89
N ILE A 200 -3.60 12.14 17.86
CA ILE A 200 -2.97 13.41 18.30
C ILE A 200 -3.30 13.66 19.75
N ILE A 201 -2.29 13.81 20.57
CA ILE A 201 -2.42 14.10 22.00
C ILE A 201 -2.66 15.61 22.18
N LYS A 202 -3.92 16.00 22.37
CA LYS A 202 -4.32 17.42 22.43
C LYS A 202 -4.28 18.02 23.83
N SER A 203 -4.36 17.20 24.86
CA SER A 203 -4.37 17.61 26.28
C SER A 203 -3.67 16.59 27.19
N GLU A 204 -3.30 17.01 28.37
CA GLU A 204 -2.82 16.10 29.40
C GLU A 204 -3.92 15.13 29.84
N ASN A 205 -3.52 13.89 30.06
CA ASN A 205 -4.38 12.81 30.52
C ASN A 205 -3.54 11.77 31.30
N ALA A 206 -4.16 10.68 31.75
CA ALA A 206 -3.55 9.69 32.65
C ALA A 206 -2.29 9.01 32.07
N TYR A 207 -2.08 9.02 30.76
CA TYR A 207 -0.94 8.39 30.09
C TYR A 207 0.13 9.39 29.62
N THR A 208 -0.11 10.72 29.74
CA THR A 208 0.90 11.71 29.35
C THR A 208 1.99 11.86 30.41
N GLY A 209 3.26 11.89 29.97
CA GLY A 209 4.43 11.98 30.87
C GLY A 209 4.79 10.69 31.61
N VAL A 210 3.97 9.64 31.49
CA VAL A 210 4.24 8.33 32.14
C VAL A 210 5.10 7.48 31.22
N PRO A 211 6.16 6.81 31.73
CA PRO A 211 6.94 5.85 30.94
C PRO A 211 6.04 4.73 30.38
N LEU A 212 6.25 4.36 29.11
CA LEU A 212 5.40 3.38 28.42
C LEU A 212 5.38 2.02 29.10
N LYS A 213 6.46 1.63 29.80
CA LYS A 213 6.55 0.39 30.59
C LYS A 213 5.60 0.37 31.77
N ASP A 214 5.22 1.54 32.29
CA ASP A 214 4.36 1.70 33.46
C ASP A 214 2.89 1.91 33.04
N LEU A 215 2.62 2.05 31.73
CA LEU A 215 1.27 2.12 31.18
C LEU A 215 0.64 0.73 31.07
N ASN A 216 -0.56 0.59 31.61
CA ASN A 216 -1.33 -0.65 31.49
C ASN A 216 -2.07 -0.68 30.13
N LEU A 217 -1.30 -0.87 29.03
CA LEU A 217 -1.88 -0.95 27.70
C LEU A 217 -2.72 -2.22 27.55
N LYS A 218 -3.88 -2.10 26.89
CA LYS A 218 -4.72 -3.25 26.57
C LYS A 218 -3.94 -4.29 25.76
N VAL A 219 -4.22 -5.55 26.01
CA VAL A 219 -3.60 -6.69 25.31
C VAL A 219 -3.77 -6.55 23.80
N ASN A 220 -2.75 -6.92 23.02
CA ASN A 220 -2.69 -6.82 21.57
C ASN A 220 -2.56 -5.40 20.99
N ASN A 221 -2.10 -4.45 21.77
CA ASN A 221 -1.75 -3.09 21.31
C ASN A 221 -0.24 -2.86 21.39
N ILE A 222 0.31 -2.20 20.39
CA ILE A 222 1.71 -1.80 20.34
C ILE A 222 1.77 -0.34 19.92
N ILE A 223 2.45 0.50 20.70
CA ILE A 223 2.82 1.84 20.26
C ILE A 223 3.99 1.71 19.29
N ALA A 224 3.72 1.92 18.02
CA ALA A 224 4.66 1.66 16.95
C ALA A 224 5.63 2.82 16.72
N CYS A 225 5.12 4.07 16.80
CA CYS A 225 5.96 5.26 16.74
C CYS A 225 5.26 6.46 17.41
N ILE A 226 6.10 7.45 17.79
CA ILE A 226 5.68 8.75 18.31
C ILE A 226 6.32 9.81 17.42
N ALA A 227 5.50 10.65 16.78
CA ALA A 227 5.96 11.82 16.06
C ALA A 227 5.87 13.05 16.97
N ARG A 228 7.01 13.62 17.33
CA ARG A 228 7.14 14.81 18.16
C ARG A 228 7.73 15.95 17.33
N GLY A 229 6.89 16.85 16.87
CA GLY A 229 7.29 17.86 15.90
C GLY A 229 7.83 17.23 14.61
N ARG A 230 9.11 17.45 14.28
CA ARG A 230 9.78 16.84 13.12
C ARG A 230 10.50 15.54 13.41
N LYS A 231 10.53 15.11 14.65
CA LYS A 231 11.26 13.91 15.08
C LYS A 231 10.32 12.72 15.16
N ILE A 232 10.72 11.61 14.53
CA ILE A 232 10.03 10.32 14.67
C ILE A 232 10.82 9.48 15.68
N ILE A 233 10.12 9.04 16.73
CA ILE A 233 10.66 8.21 17.81
C ILE A 233 10.06 6.80 17.65
N ILE A 234 10.91 5.79 17.58
CA ILE A 234 10.50 4.40 17.78
C ILE A 234 10.61 4.16 19.27
N PRO A 235 9.49 4.10 20.01
CA PRO A 235 9.52 4.16 21.45
C PRO A 235 10.05 2.86 22.07
N ASN A 236 10.67 3.02 23.22
CA ASN A 236 11.00 1.94 24.15
C ASN A 236 10.25 2.14 25.47
N GLY A 237 10.39 1.23 26.43
CA GLY A 237 9.65 1.29 27.70
C GLY A 237 9.92 2.55 28.54
N ASP A 238 11.05 3.22 28.36
CA ASP A 238 11.43 4.41 29.13
C ASP A 238 10.97 5.72 28.47
N ASP A 239 10.51 5.66 27.23
CA ASP A 239 9.91 6.81 26.54
C ASP A 239 8.51 7.11 27.09
N SER A 240 8.07 8.36 26.97
CA SER A 240 6.74 8.81 27.39
C SER A 240 6.04 9.60 26.28
N ILE A 241 4.72 9.55 26.27
CA ILE A 241 3.86 10.35 25.40
C ILE A 241 3.71 11.76 26.00
N GLN A 242 3.75 12.79 25.14
CA GLN A 242 3.60 14.20 25.52
C GLN A 242 2.47 14.87 24.76
N VAL A 243 1.93 15.96 25.32
CA VAL A 243 0.97 16.80 24.61
C VAL A 243 1.61 17.35 23.33
N GLY A 244 0.88 17.29 22.22
CA GLY A 244 1.35 17.65 20.90
C GLY A 244 1.98 16.51 20.10
N ASP A 245 2.16 15.33 20.70
CA ASP A 245 2.63 14.14 19.97
C ASP A 245 1.53 13.57 19.07
N SER A 246 1.92 13.07 17.90
CA SER A 246 1.14 12.11 17.13
C SER A 246 1.67 10.71 17.43
N VAL A 247 0.78 9.83 17.89
CA VAL A 247 1.11 8.47 18.34
C VAL A 247 0.45 7.47 17.43
N VAL A 248 1.22 6.56 16.84
CA VAL A 248 0.70 5.46 16.02
C VAL A 248 0.68 4.18 16.84
N ILE A 249 -0.52 3.61 16.96
CA ILE A 249 -0.77 2.36 17.65
C ILE A 249 -1.16 1.30 16.64
N ILE A 250 -0.56 0.13 16.76
CA ILE A 250 -0.96 -1.06 16.01
C ILE A 250 -1.77 -1.96 16.94
N THR A 251 -2.96 -2.34 16.48
CA THR A 251 -3.90 -3.16 17.25
C THR A 251 -4.51 -4.28 16.45
N MET A 252 -4.77 -5.41 17.11
CA MET A 252 -5.60 -6.49 16.59
C MET A 252 -7.05 -6.41 17.09
N THR A 253 -7.34 -5.46 17.97
CA THR A 253 -8.68 -5.28 18.56
C THR A 253 -9.47 -4.29 17.72
N LYS A 254 -10.52 -4.75 17.06
CA LYS A 254 -11.48 -3.89 16.36
C LYS A 254 -12.22 -3.06 17.40
N GLN A 255 -12.23 -1.72 17.24
CA GLN A 255 -12.93 -0.75 18.11
C GLN A 255 -12.13 -0.18 19.30
N ILE A 256 -10.86 0.13 19.16
CA ILE A 256 -10.21 1.00 20.13
C ILE A 256 -10.78 2.42 19.96
N ARG A 257 -11.36 2.95 21.04
CA ARG A 257 -11.93 4.31 21.09
C ARG A 257 -10.99 5.32 21.74
N ASP A 258 -10.11 4.85 22.61
CA ASP A 258 -9.11 5.65 23.32
C ASP A 258 -7.93 4.78 23.75
N LEU A 259 -6.84 5.42 24.21
CA LEU A 259 -5.63 4.78 24.72
C LEU A 259 -5.84 4.05 26.06
N ASP A 260 -6.96 4.30 26.74
CA ASP A 260 -7.33 3.69 28.05
C ASP A 260 -7.75 2.22 27.93
#